data_9c9c40920775fa0b6c19ad767dd0f7d2
#
_entry.id   9c9c40920775fa0b6c19ad767dd0f7d2
#
_cell.length_a   1.000
_cell.length_b   1.000
_cell.length_c   1.000
_cell.angle_alpha   90.00
_cell.angle_beta   90.00
_cell.angle_gamma   90.00
#
_symmetry.space_group_name_H-M   'P 1'
#
loop_
_entity.id
_entity.type
_entity.pdbx_description
1 polymer ?
#
loop_
_entity_poly.entity_id
_entity_poly.type
_entity_poly.pdbx_seq_one_letter_code
_entity_poly.pdbx_strand_id
1 'polypeptide(L)'
;MKNSKRFYLYIFIVSVLYAIQYYINNKITPVGDQTAFLKYAEEFQYNYLYFGIDRYFTWSSRLLIESATLLFSVHEKLFVVVSVLATFVLLLPSKKFSKELPWLPGFLIFICIPASEFLSAGSIPTYVNYIFPASFLLFSLYFRYSSN
;
A
#
# COMPACT_ATOMS: atom_id res chain seq x y z
N MET A 1 -28.57 10.08 0.45
CA MET A 1 -27.38 10.98 0.57
C MET A 1 -26.65 10.90 1.91
N LYS A 2 -27.32 10.89 3.07
CA LYS A 2 -26.67 10.87 4.41
C LYS A 2 -25.76 9.64 4.65
N ASN A 3 -26.13 8.47 4.15
CA ASN A 3 -25.35 7.23 4.27
C ASN A 3 -24.06 7.22 3.44
N SER A 4 -24.02 7.94 2.32
CA SER A 4 -22.84 8.00 1.45
C SER A 4 -21.69 8.75 2.12
N LYS A 5 -21.97 9.91 2.77
CA LYS A 5 -20.94 10.68 3.47
C LYS A 5 -20.33 9.90 4.64
N ARG A 6 -21.16 9.17 5.38
CA ARG A 6 -20.68 8.31 6.49
C ARG A 6 -19.79 7.18 6.01
N PHE A 7 -20.10 6.59 4.87
CA PHE A 7 -19.28 5.56 4.26
C PHE A 7 -17.88 6.09 3.87
N TYR A 8 -17.80 7.21 3.16
CA TYR A 8 -16.51 7.80 2.77
C TYR A 8 -15.68 8.22 3.99
N LEU A 9 -16.31 8.77 5.01
CA LEU A 9 -15.64 9.09 6.27
C LEU A 9 -15.09 7.82 6.93
N TYR A 10 -15.86 6.75 6.97
CA TYR A 10 -15.43 5.47 7.53
C TYR A 10 -14.20 4.92 6.79
N ILE A 11 -14.23 4.78 5.46
CA ILE A 11 -13.08 4.25 4.72
C ILE A 11 -11.85 5.16 4.83
N PHE A 12 -12.05 6.47 4.94
CA PHE A 12 -10.94 7.41 5.18
C PHE A 12 -10.29 7.16 6.55
N ILE A 13 -11.09 7.04 7.61
CA ILE A 13 -10.58 6.74 8.96
C ILE A 13 -9.83 5.41 8.96
N VAL A 14 -10.39 4.36 8.36
CA VAL A 14 -9.74 3.05 8.24
C VAL A 14 -8.40 3.18 7.51
N SER A 15 -8.35 3.93 6.42
CA SER A 15 -7.11 4.13 5.65
C SER A 15 -6.04 4.85 6.45
N VAL A 16 -6.42 5.85 7.23
CA VAL A 16 -5.50 6.59 8.13
C VAL A 16 -4.98 5.66 9.24
N LEU A 17 -5.85 4.88 9.86
CA LEU A 17 -5.44 3.93 10.91
C LEU A 17 -4.45 2.88 10.37
N TYR A 18 -4.70 2.39 9.16
CA TYR A 18 -3.78 1.47 8.48
C TYR A 18 -2.41 2.10 8.22
N ALA A 19 -2.39 3.32 7.69
CA ALA A 19 -1.13 4.03 7.43
C ALA A 19 -0.35 4.31 8.73
N ILE A 20 -1.04 4.66 9.81
CA ILE A 20 -0.42 4.84 11.14
C ILE A 20 0.17 3.51 11.63
N GLN A 21 -0.54 2.41 11.50
CA GLN A 21 -0.05 1.10 11.90
C GLN A 21 1.22 0.72 11.14
N TYR A 22 1.26 0.92 9.82
CA TYR A 22 2.47 0.68 9.01
C TYR A 22 3.63 1.58 9.42
N TYR A 23 3.36 2.86 9.67
CA TYR A 23 4.39 3.79 10.10
C TYR A 23 5.00 3.40 11.44
N ILE A 24 4.17 3.01 12.41
CA ILE A 24 4.63 2.55 13.71
C ILE A 24 5.46 1.28 13.57
N ASN A 25 4.98 0.29 12.81
CA ASN A 25 5.69 -0.97 12.59
C ASN A 25 7.06 -0.72 11.94
N ASN A 26 7.13 0.20 10.98
CA ASN A 26 8.37 0.55 10.31
C ASN A 26 9.39 1.20 11.26
N LYS A 27 8.93 2.00 12.21
CA LYS A 27 9.80 2.66 13.20
C LYS A 27 10.28 1.72 14.31
N ILE A 28 9.42 0.81 14.74
CA ILE A 28 9.74 -0.11 15.85
C ILE A 28 10.65 -1.24 15.38
N THR A 29 10.44 -1.74 14.17
CA THR A 29 11.18 -2.89 13.64
C THR A 29 11.53 -2.69 12.17
N PRO A 30 12.56 -1.89 11.84
CA PRO A 30 13.11 -1.88 10.49
C PRO A 30 13.83 -3.21 10.27
N VAL A 31 13.14 -4.21 9.73
CA VAL A 31 13.65 -5.57 9.53
C VAL A 31 13.52 -6.01 8.09
N GLY A 32 14.24 -7.05 7.73
CA GLY A 32 14.13 -7.71 6.45
C GLY A 32 14.55 -6.83 5.28
N ASP A 33 13.79 -6.89 4.21
CA ASP A 33 14.11 -6.22 2.94
C ASP A 33 14.21 -4.70 3.07
N GLN A 34 13.50 -4.09 4.02
CA GLN A 34 13.55 -2.64 4.19
C GLN A 34 14.94 -2.13 4.54
N THR A 35 15.69 -2.85 5.36
CA THR A 35 17.08 -2.48 5.67
C THR A 35 17.99 -2.64 4.46
N ALA A 36 17.72 -3.63 3.59
CA ALA A 36 18.43 -3.81 2.34
C ALA A 36 18.15 -2.66 1.37
N PHE A 37 16.89 -2.22 1.25
CA PHE A 37 16.52 -1.09 0.39
C PHE A 37 17.20 0.23 0.81
N LEU A 38 17.39 0.48 2.11
CA LEU A 38 18.13 1.65 2.58
C LEU A 38 19.61 1.61 2.16
N LYS A 39 20.25 0.42 2.21
CA LYS A 39 21.62 0.25 1.71
C LYS A 39 21.70 0.46 0.19
N TYR A 40 20.77 -0.11 -0.56
CA TYR A 40 20.68 0.09 -2.01
C TYR A 40 20.48 1.57 -2.39
N ALA A 41 19.75 2.34 -1.58
CA ALA A 41 19.59 3.77 -1.82
C ALA A 41 20.94 4.50 -1.83
N GLU A 42 21.84 4.16 -0.93
CA GLU A 42 23.19 4.72 -0.87
C GLU A 42 24.04 4.24 -2.05
N GLU A 43 24.05 2.94 -2.33
CA GLU A 43 24.81 2.34 -3.43
C GLU A 43 24.43 2.92 -4.80
N PHE A 44 23.14 3.13 -5.04
CA PHE A 44 22.62 3.70 -6.28
C PHE A 44 22.50 5.23 -6.25
N GLN A 45 23.10 5.89 -5.26
CA GLN A 45 23.12 7.35 -5.12
C GLN A 45 21.72 7.98 -5.21
N TYR A 46 20.72 7.30 -4.64
CA TYR A 46 19.30 7.70 -4.65
C TYR A 46 18.67 7.80 -6.06
N ASN A 47 19.24 7.13 -7.05
CA ASN A 47 18.66 7.03 -8.39
C ASN A 47 17.65 5.88 -8.45
N TYR A 48 16.41 6.15 -8.03
CA TYR A 48 15.34 5.16 -7.89
C TYR A 48 15.01 4.44 -9.20
N LEU A 49 15.03 5.16 -10.33
CA LEU A 49 14.72 4.57 -11.63
C LEU A 49 15.84 3.66 -12.11
N TYR A 50 17.08 4.09 -11.98
CA TYR A 50 18.24 3.28 -12.36
C TYR A 50 18.31 1.99 -11.52
N PHE A 51 18.06 2.08 -10.22
CA PHE A 51 17.91 0.91 -9.37
C PHE A 51 16.83 -0.06 -9.88
N GLY A 52 15.64 0.46 -10.22
CA GLY A 52 14.57 -0.38 -10.75
C GLY A 52 14.93 -1.05 -12.08
N ILE A 53 15.65 -0.36 -12.95
CA ILE A 53 16.16 -0.92 -14.21
C ILE A 53 17.19 -2.02 -13.95
N ASP A 54 18.16 -1.78 -13.07
CA ASP A 54 19.16 -2.76 -12.68
C ASP A 54 18.50 -4.02 -12.11
N ARG A 55 17.56 -3.85 -11.17
CA ARG A 55 16.81 -4.96 -10.57
C ARG A 55 15.96 -5.72 -11.59
N TYR A 56 15.41 -5.03 -12.59
CA TYR A 56 14.66 -5.66 -13.67
C TYR A 56 15.49 -6.69 -14.44
N PHE A 57 16.75 -6.37 -14.71
CA PHE A 57 17.63 -7.26 -15.47
C PHE A 57 18.38 -8.28 -14.59
N THR A 58 18.53 -8.02 -13.30
CA THR A 58 19.36 -8.86 -12.41
C THR A 58 18.55 -9.77 -11.50
N TRP A 59 17.33 -9.37 -11.10
CA TRP A 59 16.59 -10.06 -10.05
C TRP A 59 15.11 -10.28 -10.36
N SER A 60 14.39 -9.27 -10.79
CA SER A 60 12.93 -9.25 -10.77
C SER A 60 12.35 -8.37 -11.87
N SER A 61 11.41 -8.89 -12.65
CA SER A 61 10.72 -8.14 -13.71
C SER A 61 9.76 -7.05 -13.21
N ARG A 62 9.92 -6.57 -11.96
CA ARG A 62 9.00 -5.63 -11.28
C ARG A 62 9.59 -4.23 -11.18
N LEU A 63 10.06 -3.66 -12.29
CA LEU A 63 10.74 -2.35 -12.34
C LEU A 63 10.05 -1.26 -11.51
N LEU A 64 8.76 -1.04 -11.72
CA LEU A 64 8.03 0.02 -11.02
C LEU A 64 7.87 -0.26 -9.53
N ILE A 65 7.68 -1.51 -9.14
CA ILE A 65 7.55 -1.92 -7.73
C ILE A 65 8.88 -1.73 -7.02
N GLU A 66 9.99 -2.17 -7.61
CA GLU A 66 11.33 -2.03 -7.02
C GLU A 66 11.71 -0.55 -6.86
N SER A 67 11.50 0.26 -7.92
CA SER A 67 11.74 1.72 -7.87
C SER A 67 10.89 2.41 -6.81
N ALA A 68 9.60 2.06 -6.71
CA ALA A 68 8.69 2.63 -5.73
C ALA A 68 9.07 2.20 -4.30
N THR A 69 9.46 0.94 -4.11
CA THR A 69 9.89 0.45 -2.80
C THR A 69 11.13 1.20 -2.31
N LEU A 70 12.12 1.41 -3.17
CA LEU A 70 13.30 2.21 -2.83
C LEU A 70 12.93 3.65 -2.49
N LEU A 71 12.12 4.31 -3.33
CA LEU A 71 11.65 5.67 -3.10
C LEU A 71 10.95 5.82 -1.76
N PHE A 72 10.03 4.93 -1.43
CA PHE A 72 9.26 4.99 -0.19
C PHE A 72 10.07 4.58 1.04
N SER A 73 11.06 3.72 0.88
CA SER A 73 11.98 3.37 1.98
C SER A 73 12.81 4.57 2.41
N VAL A 74 13.20 5.44 1.48
CA VAL A 74 13.90 6.70 1.76
C VAL A 74 12.93 7.79 2.24
N HIS A 75 11.76 7.88 1.62
CA HIS A 75 10.78 8.94 1.88
C HIS A 75 9.55 8.41 2.64
N GLU A 76 9.74 7.97 3.87
CA GLU A 76 8.67 7.38 4.71
C GLU A 76 7.41 8.25 4.84
N LYS A 77 7.56 9.58 4.91
CA LYS A 77 6.41 10.50 4.98
C LYS A 77 5.57 10.46 3.70
N LEU A 78 6.23 10.34 2.54
CA LEU A 78 5.55 10.16 1.27
C LEU A 78 4.82 8.82 1.24
N PHE A 79 5.46 7.76 1.73
CA PHE A 79 4.82 6.45 1.87
C PHE A 79 3.53 6.52 2.69
N VAL A 80 3.52 7.20 3.84
CA VAL A 80 2.32 7.34 4.67
C VAL A 80 1.17 7.97 3.89
N VAL A 81 1.42 9.06 3.18
CA VAL A 81 0.39 9.74 2.37
C VAL A 81 -0.15 8.83 1.27
N VAL A 82 0.76 8.18 0.52
CA VAL A 82 0.37 7.31 -0.59
C VAL A 82 -0.33 6.04 -0.10
N SER A 83 0.05 5.51 1.06
CA SER A 83 -0.62 4.36 1.67
C SER A 83 -2.05 4.67 2.11
N VAL A 84 -2.32 5.87 2.63
CA VAL A 84 -3.70 6.33 2.90
C VAL A 84 -4.53 6.32 1.62
N LEU A 85 -4.00 6.92 0.56
CA LEU A 85 -4.69 6.99 -0.74
C LEU A 85 -4.94 5.60 -1.33
N ALA A 86 -3.93 4.73 -1.34
CA ALA A 86 -4.05 3.38 -1.88
C ALA A 86 -5.06 2.53 -1.10
N THR A 87 -5.03 2.58 0.24
CA THR A 87 -6.03 1.87 1.07
C THR A 87 -7.42 2.44 0.87
N PHE A 88 -7.56 3.76 0.76
CA PHE A 88 -8.84 4.40 0.47
C PHE A 88 -9.41 3.91 -0.87
N VAL A 89 -8.59 3.89 -1.91
CA VAL A 89 -8.95 3.39 -3.24
C VAL A 89 -9.31 1.92 -3.21
N LEU A 90 -8.56 1.09 -2.47
CA LEU A 90 -8.83 -0.32 -2.26
C LEU A 90 -10.22 -0.56 -1.67
N LEU A 91 -10.67 0.30 -0.76
CA LEU A 91 -11.94 0.17 -0.05
C LEU A 91 -13.14 0.76 -0.80
N LEU A 92 -12.92 1.64 -1.80
CA LEU A 92 -14.02 2.28 -2.55
C LEU A 92 -15.04 1.30 -3.15
N PRO A 93 -14.62 0.18 -3.77
CA PRO A 93 -15.55 -0.78 -4.38
C PRO A 93 -16.46 -1.47 -3.37
N SER A 94 -16.09 -1.51 -2.10
CA SER A 94 -16.85 -2.22 -1.06
C SER A 94 -18.30 -1.76 -0.96
N LYS A 95 -18.58 -0.50 -1.26
CA LYS A 95 -19.94 0.05 -1.29
C LYS A 95 -20.85 -0.61 -2.35
N LYS A 96 -20.26 -1.05 -3.47
CA LYS A 96 -20.99 -1.74 -4.53
C LYS A 96 -21.17 -3.22 -4.25
N PHE A 97 -20.15 -3.86 -3.71
CA PHE A 97 -20.14 -5.31 -3.46
C PHE A 97 -20.91 -5.71 -2.21
N SER A 98 -21.01 -4.84 -1.22
CA SER A 98 -21.70 -5.09 0.04
C SER A 98 -22.63 -3.95 0.40
N LYS A 99 -23.83 -3.95 -0.20
CA LYS A 99 -24.84 -2.89 0.04
C LYS A 99 -25.31 -2.87 1.49
N GLU A 100 -25.42 -4.05 2.12
CA GLU A 100 -25.95 -4.21 3.48
C GLU A 100 -24.88 -3.96 4.55
N LEU A 101 -23.64 -4.41 4.30
CA LEU A 101 -22.52 -4.30 5.24
C LEU A 101 -21.29 -3.64 4.60
N PRO A 102 -21.39 -2.36 4.18
CA PRO A 102 -20.30 -1.69 3.44
C PRO A 102 -19.02 -1.49 4.27
N TRP A 103 -19.08 -1.68 5.58
CA TRP A 103 -17.93 -1.65 6.49
C TRP A 103 -17.16 -2.98 6.56
N LEU A 104 -17.81 -4.10 6.22
CA LEU A 104 -17.25 -5.44 6.38
C LEU A 104 -15.94 -5.64 5.61
N PRO A 105 -15.78 -5.23 4.33
CA PRO A 105 -14.52 -5.42 3.62
C PRO A 105 -13.33 -4.72 4.29
N GLY A 106 -13.50 -3.51 4.81
CA GLY A 106 -12.46 -2.82 5.54
C GLY A 106 -12.05 -3.54 6.83
N PHE A 107 -13.04 -4.08 7.54
CA PHE A 107 -12.81 -4.87 8.75
C PHE A 107 -12.08 -6.19 8.43
N LEU A 108 -12.49 -6.88 7.36
CA LEU A 108 -11.84 -8.11 6.92
C LEU A 108 -10.38 -7.89 6.51
N ILE A 109 -10.07 -6.79 5.84
CA ILE A 109 -8.67 -6.45 5.51
C ILE A 109 -7.83 -6.35 6.78
N PHE A 110 -8.33 -5.69 7.82
CA PHE A 110 -7.64 -5.59 9.11
C PHE A 110 -7.37 -6.95 9.77
N ILE A 111 -8.28 -7.91 9.63
CA ILE A 111 -8.13 -9.24 10.22
C ILE A 111 -7.30 -10.16 9.33
N CYS A 112 -7.50 -10.11 8.01
CA CYS A 112 -6.88 -11.05 7.07
C CYS A 112 -5.44 -10.69 6.73
N ILE A 113 -5.01 -9.44 6.94
CA ILE A 113 -3.63 -9.01 6.74
C ILE A 113 -3.07 -8.58 8.11
N PRO A 114 -2.66 -9.53 8.93
CA PRO A 114 -2.16 -9.23 10.26
C PRO A 114 -0.84 -8.45 10.19
N ALA A 115 -0.64 -7.58 11.16
CA ALA A 115 0.58 -6.77 11.23
C ALA A 115 1.86 -7.61 11.28
N SER A 116 1.79 -8.87 11.74
CA SER A 116 2.91 -9.81 11.77
C SER A 116 3.48 -10.13 10.39
N GLU A 117 2.65 -10.14 9.34
CA GLU A 117 3.13 -10.40 7.97
C GLU A 117 4.04 -9.27 7.45
N PHE A 118 3.88 -8.05 8.01
CA PHE A 118 4.71 -6.91 7.64
C PHE A 118 6.06 -6.90 8.36
N LEU A 119 6.25 -7.73 9.38
CA LEU A 119 7.49 -7.80 10.15
C LEU A 119 8.58 -8.62 9.45
N SER A 120 8.23 -9.57 8.58
CA SER A 120 9.18 -10.46 7.93
C SER A 120 9.99 -9.77 6.83
N ALA A 121 9.32 -9.09 5.91
CA ALA A 121 9.94 -8.40 4.76
C ALA A 121 10.03 -6.87 4.95
N GLY A 122 9.42 -6.36 6.02
CA GLY A 122 9.27 -4.93 6.27
C GLY A 122 7.96 -4.36 5.73
N SER A 123 7.49 -3.30 6.37
CA SER A 123 6.17 -2.72 6.08
C SER A 123 6.09 -2.13 4.67
N ILE A 124 7.08 -1.36 4.23
CA ILE A 124 7.08 -0.70 2.93
C ILE A 124 7.16 -1.71 1.79
N PRO A 125 8.13 -2.66 1.76
CA PRO A 125 8.20 -3.66 0.70
C PRO A 125 6.91 -4.46 0.58
N THR A 126 6.35 -4.92 1.69
CA THR A 126 5.11 -5.72 1.69
C THR A 126 3.94 -4.90 1.13
N TYR A 127 3.78 -3.66 1.56
CA TYR A 127 2.70 -2.80 1.12
C TYR A 127 2.77 -2.50 -0.39
N VAL A 128 3.95 -2.13 -0.87
CA VAL A 128 4.18 -1.79 -2.28
C VAL A 128 4.00 -3.01 -3.20
N ASN A 129 4.40 -4.20 -2.73
CA ASN A 129 4.25 -5.44 -3.51
C ASN A 129 2.82 -5.95 -3.61
N TYR A 130 1.98 -5.76 -2.59
CA TYR A 130 0.67 -6.40 -2.52
C TYR A 130 -0.49 -5.41 -2.53
N ILE A 131 -0.45 -4.39 -1.68
CA ILE A 131 -1.59 -3.48 -1.51
C ILE A 131 -1.70 -2.50 -2.69
N PHE A 132 -0.61 -1.97 -3.20
CA PHE A 132 -0.65 -1.07 -4.35
C PHE A 132 -1.21 -1.75 -5.60
N PRO A 133 -0.69 -2.90 -6.06
CA PRO A 133 -1.26 -3.61 -7.21
C PRO A 133 -2.73 -3.96 -7.02
N ALA A 134 -3.12 -4.43 -5.83
CA ALA A 134 -4.51 -4.73 -5.51
C ALA A 134 -5.41 -3.47 -5.58
N SER A 135 -4.93 -2.34 -5.08
CA SER A 135 -5.64 -1.06 -5.15
C SER A 135 -5.88 -0.61 -6.58
N PHE A 136 -4.86 -0.67 -7.43
CA PHE A 136 -4.98 -0.31 -8.85
C PHE A 136 -5.92 -1.26 -9.61
N LEU A 137 -5.84 -2.56 -9.34
CA LEU A 137 -6.72 -3.55 -9.97
C LEU A 137 -8.19 -3.28 -9.60
N LEU A 138 -8.50 -3.15 -8.31
CA LEU A 138 -9.86 -2.91 -7.85
C LEU A 138 -10.40 -1.55 -8.31
N PHE A 139 -9.56 -0.54 -8.38
CA PHE A 139 -9.92 0.76 -8.91
C PHE A 139 -10.32 0.69 -10.39
N SER A 140 -9.53 -0.02 -11.21
CA SER A 140 -9.82 -0.24 -12.62
C SER A 140 -11.16 -0.95 -12.82
N LEU A 141 -11.41 -1.99 -12.03
CA LEU A 141 -12.68 -2.72 -12.06
C LEU A 141 -13.85 -1.84 -11.61
N TYR A 142 -13.66 -1.04 -10.56
CA TYR A 142 -14.70 -0.12 -10.07
C TYR A 142 -15.14 0.87 -11.14
N PHE A 143 -14.22 1.47 -11.89
CA PHE A 143 -14.53 2.40 -12.98
C PHE A 143 -15.25 1.69 -14.11
N ARG A 144 -14.76 0.56 -14.57
CA ARG A 144 -15.40 -0.22 -15.64
C ARG A 144 -16.87 -0.55 -15.35
N TYR A 145 -17.17 -0.94 -14.11
CA TYR A 145 -18.54 -1.24 -13.69
C TYR A 145 -19.36 -0.01 -13.29
N SER A 146 -18.76 1.16 -13.23
CA SER A 146 -19.46 2.42 -12.92
C SER A 146 -19.96 3.14 -14.16
N SER A 147 -19.37 2.84 -15.32
CA SER A 147 -19.71 3.47 -16.61
C SER A 147 -20.81 2.72 -17.38
N ASN A 148 -21.26 1.57 -16.86
CA ASN A 148 -22.45 0.84 -17.32
C ASN A 148 -23.59 0.99 -16.32
#